data_4f327f1455415ea04ecf9fb9fd478547
#
_entry.id   4f327f1455415ea04ecf9fb9fd478547
#
_cell.length_a   1.000
_cell.length_b   1.000
_cell.length_c   1.000
_cell.angle_alpha   90.00
_cell.angle_beta   90.00
_cell.angle_gamma   90.00
#
_symmetry.space_group_name_H-M   'P 1'
#
loop_
_entity.id
_entity.type
_entity.pdbx_description
1 polymer ?
#
loop_
_entity_poly.entity_id
_entity_poly.type
_entity_poly.pdbx_seq_one_letter_code
_entity_poly.pdbx_strand_id
1 'polypeptide(L)'
;MIITGIGDEAASGIDGQIKAHETLGWKWIEMRGVEVPGFPKSNFHDLPDAAFDIAAGKLQDAGIGVYCFGSTIMNWAKTVQAPFDVTLAEVRRCIPKMQRLGTKYVRVMSFKPGDDEAAIPAEVFSRVREVTKMFLDAGLQPVHENCMNYGGMSWKHALELLDQVPGLKWVFDTANPVFNADRSKPKPWSKQNAWEFYTHLKPHSVHVHIKDARWNPAKNDADYTMPGAGDGYVRETIKDLLASGYDGAFSIEPHVAVVFHDATVQASAEQQFNSYVEYGRALEKMIAEVQTELRAGKAA
;
A
#
# COMPACT_ATOMS: atom_id res chain seq x y z
N MET A 1 -2.80 -14.52 -10.00
CA MET A 1 -3.22 -13.59 -8.93
C MET A 1 -2.68 -14.06 -7.59
N ILE A 2 -2.12 -13.17 -6.80
CA ILE A 2 -1.54 -13.41 -5.47
C ILE A 2 -2.44 -12.74 -4.41
N ILE A 3 -2.64 -13.40 -3.25
CA ILE A 3 -3.23 -12.80 -2.06
C ILE A 3 -2.11 -12.68 -1.04
N THR A 4 -1.98 -11.51 -0.44
CA THR A 4 -0.94 -11.15 0.53
C THR A 4 -1.44 -10.04 1.46
N GLY A 5 -0.55 -9.49 2.28
CA GLY A 5 -0.89 -8.35 3.13
C GLY A 5 0.32 -7.66 3.72
N ILE A 6 0.10 -6.46 4.22
CA ILE A 6 1.13 -5.65 4.88
C ILE A 6 1.35 -6.22 6.28
N GLY A 7 2.53 -6.81 6.50
CA GLY A 7 2.81 -7.63 7.68
C GLY A 7 2.69 -6.92 9.03
N ASP A 8 3.02 -5.64 9.13
CA ASP A 8 2.95 -4.87 10.38
C ASP A 8 1.52 -4.55 10.84
N GLU A 9 0.51 -4.83 10.02
CA GLU A 9 -0.90 -4.86 10.41
C GLU A 9 -1.23 -6.07 11.29
N ALA A 10 -0.49 -7.17 11.15
CA ALA A 10 -0.67 -8.39 11.96
C ALA A 10 0.12 -8.35 13.26
N ALA A 11 1.35 -7.85 13.22
CA ALA A 11 2.24 -7.79 14.39
C ALA A 11 3.41 -6.83 14.15
N SER A 12 3.96 -6.24 15.22
CA SER A 12 5.19 -5.44 15.11
C SER A 12 6.42 -6.28 14.78
N GLY A 13 6.56 -7.46 15.42
CA GLY A 13 7.73 -8.34 15.29
C GLY A 13 7.66 -9.23 14.05
N ILE A 14 8.82 -9.52 13.44
CA ILE A 14 8.96 -10.36 12.25
C ILE A 14 8.32 -11.75 12.42
N ASP A 15 8.48 -12.39 13.59
CA ASP A 15 7.94 -13.73 13.85
C ASP A 15 6.41 -13.73 13.84
N GLY A 16 5.77 -12.70 14.39
CA GLY A 16 4.32 -12.53 14.36
C GLY A 16 3.79 -12.27 12.95
N GLN A 17 4.50 -11.47 12.14
CA GLN A 17 4.15 -11.22 10.76
C GLN A 17 4.21 -12.50 9.92
N ILE A 18 5.27 -13.28 10.06
CA ILE A 18 5.44 -14.60 9.42
C ILE A 18 4.30 -15.54 9.85
N LYS A 19 4.04 -15.67 11.16
CA LYS A 19 3.00 -16.55 11.70
C LYS A 19 1.61 -16.22 11.14
N ALA A 20 1.28 -14.95 10.93
CA ALA A 20 0.00 -14.57 10.35
C ALA A 20 -0.15 -15.07 8.90
N HIS A 21 0.91 -14.94 8.10
CA HIS A 21 0.92 -15.43 6.71
C HIS A 21 0.89 -16.96 6.64
N GLU A 22 1.62 -17.66 7.52
CA GLU A 22 1.54 -19.12 7.65
C GLU A 22 0.12 -19.58 8.04
N THR A 23 -0.53 -18.87 8.99
CA THR A 23 -1.91 -19.17 9.41
C THR A 23 -2.91 -19.01 8.27
N LEU A 24 -2.70 -18.04 7.39
CA LEU A 24 -3.49 -17.83 6.18
C LEU A 24 -3.08 -18.78 5.03
N GLY A 25 -1.93 -19.45 5.13
CA GLY A 25 -1.38 -20.29 4.05
C GLY A 25 -0.77 -19.47 2.91
N TRP A 26 -0.48 -18.20 3.15
CA TRP A 26 0.07 -17.30 2.14
C TRP A 26 1.58 -17.47 2.02
N LYS A 27 2.07 -17.34 0.77
CA LYS A 27 3.50 -17.49 0.44
C LYS A 27 4.20 -16.18 0.13
N TRP A 28 3.48 -15.08 0.22
CA TRP A 28 3.98 -13.73 -0.03
C TRP A 28 3.58 -12.80 1.09
N ILE A 29 4.46 -11.84 1.40
CA ILE A 29 4.23 -10.77 2.38
C ILE A 29 4.59 -9.42 1.74
N GLU A 30 3.88 -8.37 2.09
CA GLU A 30 4.32 -7.00 1.87
C GLU A 30 4.97 -6.46 3.14
N MET A 31 6.23 -6.04 3.03
CA MET A 31 7.02 -5.60 4.19
C MET A 31 7.07 -4.08 4.29
N ARG A 32 6.53 -3.54 5.40
CA ARG A 32 6.54 -2.10 5.72
C ARG A 32 7.35 -1.83 6.98
N GLY A 33 6.75 -1.87 8.14
CA GLY A 33 7.40 -1.73 9.43
C GLY A 33 7.73 -3.09 10.05
N VAL A 34 8.85 -3.20 10.74
CA VAL A 34 9.22 -4.45 11.41
C VAL A 34 10.12 -4.21 12.62
N GLU A 35 9.89 -5.00 13.66
CA GLU A 35 10.77 -5.17 14.79
C GLU A 35 11.50 -6.50 14.65
N VAL A 36 12.84 -6.44 14.73
CA VAL A 36 13.72 -7.61 14.65
C VAL A 36 14.38 -7.78 16.00
N PRO A 37 14.49 -9.01 16.57
CA PRO A 37 15.11 -9.23 17.86
C PRO A 37 16.50 -8.59 17.98
N GLY A 38 16.70 -7.76 19.03
CA GLY A 38 17.94 -7.03 19.28
C GLY A 38 18.07 -5.68 18.54
N PHE A 39 17.06 -5.27 17.76
CA PHE A 39 17.06 -4.01 17.04
C PHE A 39 15.77 -3.23 17.27
N PRO A 40 15.79 -1.89 17.24
CA PRO A 40 14.57 -1.09 17.33
C PRO A 40 13.68 -1.30 16.10
N LYS A 41 12.36 -1.11 16.29
CA LYS A 41 11.40 -1.10 15.17
C LYS A 41 11.83 -0.09 14.11
N SER A 42 11.82 -0.50 12.86
CA SER A 42 12.20 0.32 11.72
C SER A 42 11.38 -0.03 10.47
N ASN A 43 11.46 0.81 9.44
CA ASN A 43 10.98 0.44 8.12
C ASN A 43 11.89 -0.64 7.53
N PHE A 44 11.30 -1.63 6.88
CA PHE A 44 12.03 -2.79 6.36
C PHE A 44 13.15 -2.40 5.39
N HIS A 45 12.90 -1.46 4.49
CA HIS A 45 13.89 -0.95 3.54
C HIS A 45 15.07 -0.24 4.22
N ASP A 46 14.88 0.25 5.45
CA ASP A 46 15.84 1.07 6.21
C ASP A 46 16.51 0.31 7.36
N LEU A 47 16.19 -0.98 7.54
CA LEU A 47 16.84 -1.82 8.55
C LEU A 47 18.37 -1.76 8.41
N PRO A 48 19.13 -1.72 9.52
CA PRO A 48 20.55 -2.03 9.51
C PRO A 48 20.82 -3.41 8.90
N ASP A 49 21.94 -3.61 8.22
CA ASP A 49 22.22 -4.85 7.48
C ASP A 49 22.12 -6.10 8.38
N ALA A 50 22.63 -6.05 9.62
CA ALA A 50 22.52 -7.17 10.55
C ALA A 50 21.06 -7.52 10.92
N ALA A 51 20.18 -6.51 11.09
CA ALA A 51 18.76 -6.74 11.32
C ALA A 51 18.07 -7.28 10.06
N PHE A 52 18.44 -6.75 8.89
CA PHE A 52 17.93 -7.23 7.62
C PHE A 52 18.33 -8.70 7.36
N ASP A 53 19.55 -9.11 7.69
CA ASP A 53 20.02 -10.49 7.59
C ASP A 53 19.17 -11.46 8.42
N ILE A 54 18.84 -11.07 9.65
CA ILE A 54 17.95 -11.87 10.52
C ILE A 54 16.55 -11.98 9.93
N ALA A 55 15.98 -10.86 9.51
CA ALA A 55 14.62 -10.84 8.94
C ALA A 55 14.54 -11.65 7.63
N ALA A 56 15.52 -11.48 6.76
CA ALA A 56 15.61 -12.21 5.48
C ALA A 56 15.77 -13.73 5.70
N GLY A 57 16.61 -14.15 6.67
CA GLY A 57 16.77 -15.55 7.05
C GLY A 57 15.45 -16.16 7.53
N LYS A 58 14.74 -15.47 8.45
CA LYS A 58 13.44 -15.94 8.97
C LYS A 58 12.37 -16.08 7.87
N LEU A 59 12.30 -15.13 6.93
CA LEU A 59 11.39 -15.19 5.78
C LEU A 59 11.74 -16.38 4.87
N GLN A 60 13.03 -16.59 4.62
CA GLN A 60 13.51 -17.72 3.83
C GLN A 60 13.19 -19.07 4.48
N ASP A 61 13.45 -19.22 5.79
CA ASP A 61 13.17 -20.43 6.56
C ASP A 61 11.67 -20.78 6.57
N ALA A 62 10.80 -19.76 6.59
CA ALA A 62 9.35 -19.92 6.48
C ALA A 62 8.86 -20.14 5.04
N GLY A 63 9.71 -20.01 4.04
CA GLY A 63 9.33 -20.10 2.63
C GLY A 63 8.37 -19.01 2.19
N ILE A 64 8.49 -17.79 2.76
CA ILE A 64 7.68 -16.62 2.45
C ILE A 64 8.51 -15.61 1.66
N GLY A 65 8.09 -15.32 0.43
CA GLY A 65 8.70 -14.29 -0.42
C GLY A 65 8.16 -12.89 -0.09
N VAL A 66 8.98 -11.85 -0.30
CA VAL A 66 8.53 -10.47 -0.18
C VAL A 66 8.02 -9.98 -1.54
N TYR A 67 6.71 -9.71 -1.63
CA TYR A 67 6.08 -9.26 -2.87
C TYR A 67 6.40 -7.80 -3.18
N CYS A 68 6.26 -6.93 -2.19
CA CYS A 68 6.49 -5.49 -2.30
C CYS A 68 7.15 -4.95 -1.03
N PHE A 69 8.07 -4.00 -1.19
CA PHE A 69 8.52 -3.16 -0.08
C PHE A 69 7.54 -2.00 0.08
N GLY A 70 6.71 -2.03 1.12
CA GLY A 70 5.84 -0.92 1.53
C GLY A 70 6.65 0.23 2.13
N SER A 71 7.60 0.79 1.35
CA SER A 71 8.55 1.77 1.84
C SER A 71 7.90 3.09 2.25
N THR A 72 8.60 3.86 3.10
CA THR A 72 8.22 5.23 3.48
C THR A 72 8.98 6.28 2.67
N ILE A 73 9.56 5.91 1.53
CA ILE A 73 10.28 6.84 0.65
C ILE A 73 9.29 7.89 0.13
N MET A 74 9.57 9.16 0.44
CA MET A 74 8.73 10.33 0.09
C MET A 74 7.27 10.23 0.59
N ASN A 75 7.02 9.58 1.74
CA ASN A 75 5.68 9.39 2.27
C ASN A 75 5.04 10.69 2.79
N TRP A 76 3.77 10.60 3.17
CA TRP A 76 2.96 11.70 3.70
C TRP A 76 3.47 12.33 5.01
N ALA A 77 4.47 11.76 5.68
CA ALA A 77 5.13 12.38 6.83
C ALA A 77 6.34 13.25 6.42
N LYS A 78 6.72 13.24 5.14
CA LYS A 78 7.87 13.97 4.59
C LYS A 78 7.40 15.10 3.68
N THR A 79 8.11 16.23 3.71
CA THR A 79 7.83 17.37 2.84
C THR A 79 8.87 17.50 1.74
N VAL A 80 8.49 18.11 0.62
CA VAL A 80 9.39 18.35 -0.50
C VAL A 80 10.52 19.34 -0.16
N GLN A 81 10.38 20.15 0.88
CA GLN A 81 11.40 21.09 1.36
C GLN A 81 12.54 20.39 2.13
N ALA A 82 12.36 19.12 2.55
CA ALA A 82 13.42 18.38 3.21
C ALA A 82 14.61 18.13 2.27
N PRO A 83 15.86 18.03 2.80
CA PRO A 83 17.03 17.73 2.00
C PRO A 83 16.85 16.43 1.19
N PHE A 84 17.00 16.51 -0.12
CA PHE A 84 16.69 15.39 -1.02
C PHE A 84 17.73 14.27 -0.99
N ASP A 85 18.96 14.59 -0.62
CA ASP A 85 20.03 13.61 -0.40
C ASP A 85 19.68 12.55 0.65
N VAL A 86 18.85 12.89 1.64
CA VAL A 86 18.30 11.93 2.62
C VAL A 86 17.44 10.87 1.90
N THR A 87 16.56 11.30 1.01
CA THR A 87 15.73 10.39 0.20
C THR A 87 16.59 9.52 -0.73
N LEU A 88 17.58 10.11 -1.39
CA LEU A 88 18.48 9.36 -2.26
C LEU A 88 19.30 8.33 -1.48
N ALA A 89 19.68 8.62 -0.24
CA ALA A 89 20.36 7.67 0.63
C ALA A 89 19.41 6.50 1.04
N GLU A 90 18.14 6.77 1.32
CA GLU A 90 17.11 5.72 1.56
C GLU A 90 16.99 4.78 0.35
N VAL A 91 16.90 5.34 -0.86
CA VAL A 91 16.82 4.56 -2.11
C VAL A 91 18.04 3.66 -2.30
N ARG A 92 19.28 4.22 -2.07
CA ARG A 92 20.51 3.45 -2.18
C ARG A 92 20.60 2.30 -1.18
N ARG A 93 20.03 2.42 0.01
CA ARG A 93 19.94 1.33 1.00
C ARG A 93 18.84 0.31 0.66
N CYS A 94 17.76 0.74 0.03
CA CYS A 94 16.64 -0.11 -0.35
C CYS A 94 16.98 -1.09 -1.49
N ILE A 95 17.63 -0.60 -2.56
CA ILE A 95 17.90 -1.36 -3.79
C ILE A 95 18.60 -2.70 -3.53
N PRO A 96 19.77 -2.79 -2.84
CA PRO A 96 20.45 -4.06 -2.63
C PRO A 96 19.65 -5.05 -1.80
N LYS A 97 18.83 -4.58 -0.87
CA LYS A 97 17.94 -5.42 -0.06
C LYS A 97 16.84 -6.07 -0.90
N MET A 98 16.22 -5.30 -1.80
CA MET A 98 15.24 -5.82 -2.74
C MET A 98 15.85 -6.86 -3.68
N GLN A 99 17.01 -6.57 -4.23
CA GLN A 99 17.73 -7.49 -5.13
C GLN A 99 18.09 -8.80 -4.43
N ARG A 100 18.53 -8.74 -3.17
CA ARG A 100 18.85 -9.92 -2.36
C ARG A 100 17.64 -10.82 -2.11
N LEU A 101 16.44 -10.25 -1.92
CA LEU A 101 15.20 -11.00 -1.71
C LEU A 101 14.48 -11.37 -3.03
N GLY A 102 14.96 -10.90 -4.17
CA GLY A 102 14.28 -11.06 -5.44
C GLY A 102 12.94 -10.31 -5.52
N THR A 103 12.75 -9.28 -4.67
CA THR A 103 11.55 -8.46 -4.66
C THR A 103 11.56 -7.50 -5.83
N LYS A 104 10.45 -7.46 -6.58
CA LYS A 104 10.33 -6.59 -7.77
C LYS A 104 9.76 -5.22 -7.47
N TYR A 105 8.78 -5.14 -6.59
CA TYR A 105 7.99 -3.93 -6.37
C TYR A 105 8.44 -3.17 -5.12
N VAL A 106 8.46 -1.85 -5.22
CA VAL A 106 8.66 -0.95 -4.09
C VAL A 106 7.67 0.20 -4.15
N ARG A 107 6.95 0.41 -3.05
CA ARG A 107 6.09 1.58 -2.91
C ARG A 107 6.94 2.81 -2.70
N VAL A 108 6.71 3.83 -3.53
CA VAL A 108 7.19 5.20 -3.35
C VAL A 108 6.00 6.14 -3.30
N MET A 109 6.17 7.31 -2.69
CA MET A 109 5.13 8.33 -2.62
C MET A 109 5.61 9.65 -3.24
N SER A 110 4.88 10.73 -3.00
CA SER A 110 5.15 12.04 -3.61
C SER A 110 5.09 13.18 -2.60
N PHE A 111 5.52 12.94 -1.35
CA PHE A 111 5.53 13.89 -0.23
C PHE A 111 4.14 14.37 0.21
N LYS A 112 4.11 15.00 1.39
CA LYS A 112 2.91 15.62 1.95
C LYS A 112 2.62 16.95 1.25
N PRO A 113 1.43 17.14 0.68
CA PRO A 113 1.02 18.46 0.19
C PRO A 113 0.75 19.43 1.35
N GLY A 114 0.95 20.69 1.12
CA GLY A 114 0.49 21.74 2.03
C GLY A 114 -1.04 21.76 2.15
N ASP A 115 -1.56 22.32 3.23
CA ASP A 115 -2.99 22.26 3.54
C ASP A 115 -3.87 22.93 2.48
N ASP A 116 -3.37 23.98 1.83
CA ASP A 116 -4.08 24.76 0.81
C ASP A 116 -3.66 24.45 -0.64
N GLU A 117 -2.69 23.55 -0.83
CA GLU A 117 -2.18 23.23 -2.16
C GLU A 117 -3.16 22.36 -2.94
N ALA A 118 -3.40 22.74 -4.20
CA ALA A 118 -4.26 22.02 -5.14
C ALA A 118 -3.53 21.71 -6.47
N ALA A 119 -2.22 21.87 -6.52
CA ALA A 119 -1.38 21.52 -7.65
C ALA A 119 -0.10 20.83 -7.18
N ILE A 120 0.47 19.99 -8.01
CA ILE A 120 1.74 19.32 -7.72
C ILE A 120 2.89 20.29 -8.10
N PRO A 121 3.78 20.66 -7.17
CA PRO A 121 4.94 21.48 -7.49
C PRO A 121 5.89 20.77 -8.45
N ALA A 122 6.53 21.52 -9.35
CA ALA A 122 7.49 20.99 -10.33
C ALA A 122 8.65 20.21 -9.67
N GLU A 123 9.06 20.61 -8.48
CA GLU A 123 10.10 19.92 -7.70
C GLU A 123 9.67 18.49 -7.27
N VAL A 124 8.40 18.29 -6.96
CA VAL A 124 7.85 16.95 -6.65
C VAL A 124 8.02 16.01 -7.85
N PHE A 125 7.62 16.45 -9.04
CA PHE A 125 7.81 15.66 -10.26
C PHE A 125 9.29 15.33 -10.51
N SER A 126 10.18 16.31 -10.33
CA SER A 126 11.62 16.13 -10.51
C SER A 126 12.17 15.05 -9.57
N ARG A 127 11.85 15.14 -8.28
CA ARG A 127 12.35 14.20 -7.26
C ARG A 127 11.76 12.79 -7.43
N VAL A 128 10.46 12.69 -7.70
CA VAL A 128 9.82 11.38 -7.94
C VAL A 128 10.39 10.73 -9.20
N ARG A 129 10.67 11.51 -10.25
CA ARG A 129 11.30 11.01 -11.48
C ARG A 129 12.71 10.46 -11.22
N GLU A 130 13.52 11.16 -10.44
CA GLU A 130 14.86 10.73 -10.09
C GLU A 130 14.84 9.43 -9.29
N VAL A 131 14.01 9.35 -8.25
CA VAL A 131 13.82 8.13 -7.44
C VAL A 131 13.32 6.97 -8.32
N THR A 132 12.32 7.23 -9.17
CA THR A 132 11.79 6.23 -10.12
C THR A 132 12.88 5.71 -11.03
N LYS A 133 13.68 6.60 -11.60
CA LYS A 133 14.80 6.23 -12.47
C LYS A 133 15.81 5.35 -11.75
N MET A 134 16.20 5.66 -10.51
CA MET A 134 17.15 4.85 -9.74
C MET A 134 16.67 3.41 -9.54
N PHE A 135 15.40 3.20 -9.26
CA PHE A 135 14.84 1.85 -9.13
C PHE A 135 14.78 1.13 -10.48
N LEU A 136 14.32 1.81 -11.53
CA LEU A 136 14.27 1.22 -12.89
C LEU A 136 15.64 0.84 -13.42
N ASP A 137 16.68 1.67 -13.22
CA ASP A 137 18.07 1.38 -13.60
C ASP A 137 18.61 0.14 -12.86
N ALA A 138 18.08 -0.16 -11.66
CA ALA A 138 18.40 -1.35 -10.88
C ALA A 138 17.55 -2.59 -11.25
N GLY A 139 16.67 -2.50 -12.26
CA GLY A 139 15.77 -3.56 -12.68
C GLY A 139 14.54 -3.76 -11.77
N LEU A 140 14.23 -2.77 -10.94
CA LEU A 140 13.14 -2.80 -9.96
C LEU A 140 11.99 -1.90 -10.40
N GLN A 141 10.76 -2.22 -9.99
CA GLN A 141 9.56 -1.50 -10.38
C GLN A 141 9.01 -0.66 -9.22
N PRO A 142 9.19 0.67 -9.23
CA PRO A 142 8.51 1.53 -8.29
C PRO A 142 7.01 1.62 -8.61
N VAL A 143 6.21 1.61 -7.55
CA VAL A 143 4.76 1.80 -7.59
C VAL A 143 4.36 2.94 -6.66
N HIS A 144 3.45 3.80 -7.10
CA HIS A 144 2.95 4.91 -6.30
C HIS A 144 1.56 4.61 -5.74
N GLU A 145 1.31 4.98 -4.50
CA GLU A 145 0.02 4.78 -3.83
C GLU A 145 -0.79 6.07 -3.75
N ASN A 146 -2.11 5.94 -3.94
CA ASN A 146 -3.09 7.01 -3.71
C ASN A 146 -3.33 7.25 -2.20
N CYS A 147 -2.30 7.70 -1.50
CA CYS A 147 -2.34 8.01 -0.07
C CYS A 147 -2.44 9.53 0.17
N MET A 148 -2.19 10.00 1.40
CA MET A 148 -2.17 11.43 1.77
C MET A 148 -0.90 12.15 1.26
N ASN A 149 -0.67 12.09 -0.03
CA ASN A 149 0.46 12.67 -0.74
C ASN A 149 -0.01 13.40 -2.00
N TYR A 150 0.88 14.09 -2.73
CA TYR A 150 0.49 14.88 -3.89
C TYR A 150 -0.24 14.06 -4.97
N GLY A 151 0.24 12.86 -5.30
CA GLY A 151 -0.42 11.98 -6.26
C GLY A 151 -1.78 11.45 -5.78
N GLY A 152 -2.02 11.44 -4.46
CA GLY A 152 -3.28 11.03 -3.84
C GLY A 152 -4.32 12.15 -3.71
N MET A 153 -4.02 13.39 -4.11
CA MET A 153 -4.93 14.53 -4.01
C MET A 153 -6.19 14.41 -4.88
N SER A 154 -6.15 13.66 -5.95
CA SER A 154 -7.27 13.18 -6.78
C SER A 154 -6.77 12.24 -7.87
N TRP A 155 -7.66 11.55 -8.58
CA TRP A 155 -7.30 10.76 -9.75
C TRP A 155 -6.63 11.59 -10.87
N LYS A 156 -6.98 12.89 -11.00
CA LYS A 156 -6.33 13.79 -11.96
C LYS A 156 -4.87 14.04 -11.64
N HIS A 157 -4.56 14.30 -10.35
CA HIS A 157 -3.18 14.44 -9.91
C HIS A 157 -2.38 13.13 -10.03
N ALA A 158 -3.04 11.99 -9.81
CA ALA A 158 -2.43 10.70 -10.03
C ALA A 158 -2.02 10.48 -11.50
N LEU A 159 -2.92 10.80 -12.44
CA LEU A 159 -2.63 10.71 -13.88
C LEU A 159 -1.56 11.72 -14.30
N GLU A 160 -1.61 12.94 -13.79
CA GLU A 160 -0.58 13.97 -14.02
C GLU A 160 0.80 13.47 -13.55
N LEU A 161 0.85 12.87 -12.35
CA LEU A 161 2.10 12.31 -11.83
C LEU A 161 2.64 11.18 -12.73
N LEU A 162 1.77 10.29 -13.19
CA LEU A 162 2.16 9.19 -14.10
C LEU A 162 2.63 9.70 -15.46
N ASP A 163 2.02 10.74 -16.00
CA ASP A 163 2.43 11.40 -17.24
C ASP A 163 3.82 12.04 -17.11
N GLN A 164 4.06 12.72 -15.99
CA GLN A 164 5.31 13.43 -15.72
C GLN A 164 6.45 12.51 -15.23
N VAL A 165 6.17 11.27 -14.83
CA VAL A 165 7.15 10.31 -14.29
C VAL A 165 7.11 9.00 -15.09
N PRO A 166 7.78 8.94 -16.25
CA PRO A 166 7.81 7.74 -17.08
C PRO A 166 8.31 6.51 -16.32
N GLY A 167 7.62 5.37 -16.48
CA GLY A 167 7.96 4.10 -15.88
C GLY A 167 7.44 3.88 -14.45
N LEU A 168 6.90 4.90 -13.79
CA LEU A 168 6.16 4.73 -12.54
C LEU A 168 4.89 3.93 -12.81
N LYS A 169 4.54 3.01 -11.91
CA LYS A 169 3.28 2.26 -11.92
C LYS A 169 2.48 2.60 -10.68
N TRP A 170 1.27 2.02 -10.58
CA TRP A 170 0.36 2.35 -9.50
C TRP A 170 0.08 1.15 -8.59
N VAL A 171 0.03 1.38 -7.29
CA VAL A 171 -0.66 0.54 -6.32
C VAL A 171 -1.93 1.28 -5.91
N PHE A 172 -3.08 0.69 -6.20
CA PHE A 172 -4.37 1.29 -5.87
C PHE A 172 -4.83 0.83 -4.49
N ASP A 173 -5.00 1.78 -3.57
CA ASP A 173 -5.64 1.54 -2.27
C ASP A 173 -7.12 1.88 -2.37
N THR A 174 -7.97 0.93 -1.98
CA THR A 174 -9.43 1.02 -2.14
C THR A 174 -10.09 1.99 -1.18
N ALA A 175 -9.54 2.23 0.03
CA ALA A 175 -10.17 3.09 1.02
C ALA A 175 -9.60 4.51 1.11
N ASN A 176 -8.35 4.74 0.68
CA ASN A 176 -7.75 6.06 0.79
C ASN A 176 -8.59 7.18 0.15
N PRO A 177 -9.28 6.98 -0.98
CA PRO A 177 -10.18 7.99 -1.55
C PRO A 177 -11.36 8.35 -0.64
N VAL A 178 -11.84 7.41 0.19
CA VAL A 178 -13.01 7.62 1.05
C VAL A 178 -12.80 8.77 2.05
N PHE A 179 -11.57 8.96 2.53
CA PHE A 179 -11.25 10.02 3.50
C PHE A 179 -10.37 11.14 2.95
N ASN A 180 -9.71 10.95 1.81
CA ASN A 180 -8.92 12.01 1.20
C ASN A 180 -9.80 13.06 0.51
N ALA A 181 -9.39 14.33 0.63
CA ALA A 181 -10.04 15.43 -0.06
C ALA A 181 -9.76 15.40 -1.57
N ASP A 182 -10.77 15.66 -2.39
CA ASP A 182 -10.64 15.82 -3.84
C ASP A 182 -10.19 17.25 -4.17
N ARG A 183 -8.88 17.45 -4.25
CA ARG A 183 -8.29 18.78 -4.50
C ARG A 183 -8.33 19.21 -5.97
N SER A 184 -8.92 18.40 -6.85
CA SER A 184 -9.22 18.81 -8.24
C SER A 184 -10.49 19.62 -8.37
N LYS A 185 -11.26 19.76 -7.28
CA LYS A 185 -12.51 20.50 -7.21
C LYS A 185 -12.36 21.82 -6.47
N PRO A 186 -13.31 22.78 -6.60
CA PRO A 186 -13.33 23.99 -5.79
C PRO A 186 -13.47 23.69 -4.29
N LYS A 187 -12.91 24.55 -3.45
CA LYS A 187 -13.12 24.50 -2.00
C LYS A 187 -14.57 24.91 -1.62
N PRO A 188 -15.15 24.35 -0.54
CA PRO A 188 -14.56 23.32 0.33
C PRO A 188 -14.49 21.95 -0.38
N TRP A 189 -13.35 21.30 -0.26
CA TRP A 189 -13.13 20.03 -0.95
C TRP A 189 -14.00 18.89 -0.41
N SER A 190 -14.74 18.23 -1.29
CA SER A 190 -15.44 16.98 -0.96
C SER A 190 -14.45 15.83 -0.82
N LYS A 191 -14.91 14.72 -0.22
CA LYS A 191 -14.16 13.46 -0.28
C LYS A 191 -14.17 12.92 -1.71
N GLN A 192 -13.17 12.10 -2.01
CA GLN A 192 -13.04 11.45 -3.32
C GLN A 192 -14.02 10.25 -3.41
N ASN A 193 -14.37 9.84 -4.62
CA ASN A 193 -15.08 8.60 -4.86
C ASN A 193 -14.09 7.50 -5.24
N ALA A 194 -14.06 6.39 -4.48
CA ALA A 194 -13.10 5.32 -4.67
C ALA A 194 -13.28 4.60 -6.02
N TRP A 195 -14.51 4.43 -6.48
CA TRP A 195 -14.79 3.82 -7.78
C TRP A 195 -14.34 4.70 -8.94
N GLU A 196 -14.64 6.00 -8.88
CA GLU A 196 -14.18 6.96 -9.89
C GLU A 196 -12.64 6.97 -9.95
N PHE A 197 -11.97 7.04 -8.81
CA PHE A 197 -10.51 6.99 -8.76
C PHE A 197 -9.97 5.69 -9.38
N TYR A 198 -10.53 4.55 -8.96
CA TYR A 198 -10.15 3.24 -9.47
C TYR A 198 -10.27 3.15 -11.00
N THR A 199 -11.40 3.54 -11.56
CA THR A 199 -11.65 3.40 -13.01
C THR A 199 -10.64 4.17 -13.85
N HIS A 200 -10.18 5.32 -13.38
CA HIS A 200 -9.13 6.10 -14.07
C HIS A 200 -7.74 5.49 -13.90
N LEU A 201 -7.42 4.89 -12.73
CA LEU A 201 -6.09 4.36 -12.45
C LEU A 201 -5.94 2.87 -12.77
N LYS A 202 -7.02 2.14 -13.04
CA LYS A 202 -6.99 0.71 -13.40
C LYS A 202 -5.93 0.35 -14.45
N PRO A 203 -5.77 1.09 -15.57
CA PRO A 203 -4.78 0.75 -16.61
C PRO A 203 -3.32 0.82 -16.12
N HIS A 204 -3.06 1.53 -15.03
CA HIS A 204 -1.74 1.76 -14.47
C HIS A 204 -1.46 0.91 -13.22
N SER A 205 -2.52 0.29 -12.65
CA SER A 205 -2.46 -0.45 -11.39
C SER A 205 -1.91 -1.85 -11.60
N VAL A 206 -0.76 -2.12 -10.98
CA VAL A 206 -0.09 -3.43 -11.00
C VAL A 206 -0.14 -4.14 -9.65
N HIS A 207 -0.63 -3.44 -8.64
CA HIS A 207 -0.77 -3.90 -7.26
C HIS A 207 -2.00 -3.22 -6.63
N VAL A 208 -2.68 -3.88 -5.69
CA VAL A 208 -3.88 -3.34 -5.04
C VAL A 208 -3.80 -3.56 -3.54
N HIS A 209 -3.97 -2.48 -2.78
CA HIS A 209 -4.19 -2.56 -1.34
C HIS A 209 -5.69 -2.66 -1.07
N ILE A 210 -6.07 -3.71 -0.34
CA ILE A 210 -7.44 -3.94 0.08
C ILE A 210 -7.61 -3.43 1.50
N LYS A 211 -8.25 -2.30 1.58
CA LYS A 211 -8.68 -1.61 2.79
C LYS A 211 -10.12 -1.14 2.58
N ASP A 212 -10.95 -1.11 3.61
CA ASP A 212 -12.29 -0.60 3.47
C ASP A 212 -12.67 0.31 4.63
N ALA A 213 -13.43 1.34 4.36
CA ALA A 213 -13.76 2.36 5.34
C ALA A 213 -15.05 3.11 4.96
N ARG A 214 -15.63 3.80 5.96
CA ARG A 214 -16.66 4.82 5.78
C ARG A 214 -16.18 6.14 6.33
N TRP A 215 -16.46 7.22 5.64
CA TRP A 215 -16.17 8.55 6.17
C TRP A 215 -17.08 8.88 7.35
N ASN A 216 -16.49 9.25 8.48
CA ASN A 216 -17.24 9.68 9.67
C ASN A 216 -17.02 11.19 9.91
N PRO A 217 -17.96 12.06 9.51
CA PRO A 217 -17.80 13.50 9.65
C PRO A 217 -17.75 13.96 11.12
N ALA A 218 -18.32 13.19 12.06
CA ALA A 218 -18.28 13.54 13.48
C ALA A 218 -16.87 13.37 14.07
N LYS A 219 -16.09 12.44 13.56
CA LYS A 219 -14.69 12.23 13.94
C LYS A 219 -13.72 13.03 13.07
N ASN A 220 -14.19 13.54 11.92
CA ASN A 220 -13.34 14.04 10.82
C ASN A 220 -12.27 13.02 10.41
N ASP A 221 -12.61 11.74 10.40
CA ASP A 221 -11.76 10.61 10.07
C ASP A 221 -12.58 9.45 9.51
N ALA A 222 -11.92 8.37 9.10
CA ALA A 222 -12.56 7.16 8.59
C ALA A 222 -12.87 6.16 9.72
N ASP A 223 -14.02 5.49 9.63
CA ASP A 223 -14.30 4.26 10.36
C ASP A 223 -13.90 3.08 9.46
N TYR A 224 -12.82 2.38 9.82
CA TYR A 224 -12.35 1.22 9.06
C TYR A 224 -13.27 0.02 9.27
N THR A 225 -13.51 -0.74 8.20
CA THR A 225 -14.47 -1.84 8.17
C THR A 225 -13.87 -3.09 7.56
N MET A 226 -14.56 -4.21 7.71
CA MET A 226 -14.24 -5.44 6.96
C MET A 226 -14.41 -5.23 5.46
N PRO A 227 -13.69 -5.98 4.60
CA PRO A 227 -13.73 -5.76 3.15
C PRO A 227 -15.15 -5.94 2.60
N GLY A 228 -15.60 -4.95 1.83
CA GLY A 228 -16.94 -4.89 1.25
C GLY A 228 -18.04 -4.33 2.19
N ALA A 229 -17.68 -3.88 3.40
CA ALA A 229 -18.63 -3.27 4.33
C ALA A 229 -18.54 -1.73 4.36
N GLY A 230 -17.60 -1.14 3.66
CA GLY A 230 -17.38 0.30 3.56
C GLY A 230 -17.78 0.89 2.22
N ASP A 231 -17.19 2.04 1.91
CA ASP A 231 -17.42 2.83 0.70
C ASP A 231 -16.22 2.75 -0.29
N GLY A 232 -15.29 1.77 -0.07
CA GLY A 232 -14.11 1.53 -0.89
C GLY A 232 -14.36 0.78 -2.20
N TYR A 233 -15.60 0.32 -2.45
CA TYR A 233 -15.97 -0.47 -3.64
C TYR A 233 -15.07 -1.70 -3.83
N VAL A 234 -14.71 -2.36 -2.71
CA VAL A 234 -13.76 -3.48 -2.70
C VAL A 234 -14.23 -4.62 -3.59
N ARG A 235 -15.50 -5.04 -3.44
CA ARG A 235 -16.07 -6.16 -4.22
C ARG A 235 -16.12 -5.85 -5.72
N GLU A 236 -16.57 -4.65 -6.08
CA GLU A 236 -16.66 -4.17 -7.45
C GLU A 236 -15.28 -4.10 -8.11
N THR A 237 -14.30 -3.56 -7.38
CA THR A 237 -12.90 -3.48 -7.83
C THR A 237 -12.31 -4.86 -8.09
N ILE A 238 -12.49 -5.81 -7.17
CA ILE A 238 -12.03 -7.20 -7.34
C ILE A 238 -12.72 -7.84 -8.54
N LYS A 239 -14.04 -7.68 -8.68
CA LYS A 239 -14.81 -8.26 -9.78
C LYS A 239 -14.36 -7.73 -11.14
N ASP A 240 -14.17 -6.44 -11.25
CA ASP A 240 -13.75 -5.79 -12.50
C ASP A 240 -12.30 -6.17 -12.89
N LEU A 241 -11.39 -6.23 -11.91
CA LEU A 241 -10.02 -6.67 -12.13
C LEU A 241 -9.94 -8.13 -12.58
N LEU A 242 -10.64 -9.03 -11.90
CA LEU A 242 -10.66 -10.45 -12.25
C LEU A 242 -11.33 -10.70 -13.60
N ALA A 243 -12.38 -9.96 -13.94
CA ALA A 243 -13.04 -10.03 -15.24
C ALA A 243 -12.11 -9.61 -16.38
N SER A 244 -11.19 -8.66 -16.12
CA SER A 244 -10.20 -8.17 -17.09
C SER A 244 -8.89 -8.96 -17.12
N GLY A 245 -8.77 -10.06 -16.35
CA GLY A 245 -7.58 -10.91 -16.37
C GLY A 245 -6.42 -10.41 -15.50
N TYR A 246 -6.69 -9.59 -14.48
CA TYR A 246 -5.67 -9.14 -13.54
C TYR A 246 -4.96 -10.31 -12.86
N ASP A 247 -3.63 -10.31 -12.91
CA ASP A 247 -2.75 -11.37 -12.38
C ASP A 247 -1.81 -10.88 -11.26
N GLY A 248 -1.89 -9.60 -10.89
CA GLY A 248 -1.12 -9.00 -9.81
C GLY A 248 -1.55 -9.48 -8.41
N ALA A 249 -1.22 -8.71 -7.38
CA ALA A 249 -1.55 -9.05 -6.00
C ALA A 249 -2.66 -8.16 -5.42
N PHE A 250 -3.49 -8.79 -4.56
CA PHE A 250 -4.33 -8.13 -3.57
C PHE A 250 -3.64 -8.24 -2.21
N SER A 251 -3.26 -7.12 -1.63
CA SER A 251 -2.56 -7.01 -0.35
C SER A 251 -3.47 -6.36 0.68
N ILE A 252 -3.81 -7.06 1.76
CA ILE A 252 -4.65 -6.47 2.79
C ILE A 252 -3.90 -5.41 3.60
N GLU A 253 -4.59 -4.32 3.92
CA GLU A 253 -4.19 -3.25 4.84
C GLU A 253 -5.37 -2.90 5.76
N PRO A 254 -5.73 -3.75 6.73
CA PRO A 254 -7.03 -3.69 7.42
C PRO A 254 -7.34 -2.39 8.16
N HIS A 255 -6.39 -1.80 8.88
CA HIS A 255 -6.56 -0.67 9.82
C HIS A 255 -7.67 -0.86 10.87
N VAL A 256 -8.21 -2.08 11.01
CA VAL A 256 -9.32 -2.36 11.93
C VAL A 256 -8.87 -2.41 13.39
N ALA A 257 -7.67 -2.97 13.65
CA ALA A 257 -7.10 -3.06 14.99
C ALA A 257 -5.90 -2.12 15.21
N VAL A 258 -5.30 -1.60 14.14
CA VAL A 258 -4.17 -0.69 14.17
C VAL A 258 -4.39 0.43 13.16
N VAL A 259 -4.45 1.66 13.62
CA VAL A 259 -4.57 2.83 12.75
C VAL A 259 -3.29 3.65 12.85
N PHE A 260 -2.48 3.65 11.82
CA PHE A 260 -1.10 4.21 11.86
C PHE A 260 -1.06 5.74 12.01
N HIS A 261 -2.15 6.43 11.71
CA HIS A 261 -2.25 7.88 11.89
C HIS A 261 -3.02 8.27 13.17
N ASP A 262 -3.59 7.31 13.91
CA ASP A 262 -4.30 7.53 15.18
C ASP A 262 -3.74 6.64 16.30
N ALA A 263 -2.86 7.21 17.12
CA ALA A 263 -2.26 6.51 18.26
C ALA A 263 -3.25 6.22 19.41
N THR A 264 -4.48 6.70 19.35
CA THR A 264 -5.52 6.41 20.35
C THR A 264 -6.18 5.04 20.14
N VAL A 265 -6.11 4.50 18.93
CA VAL A 265 -6.55 3.14 18.63
C VAL A 265 -5.50 2.15 19.14
N GLN A 266 -5.81 1.49 20.25
CA GLN A 266 -4.94 0.50 20.86
C GLN A 266 -5.62 -0.87 20.87
N ALA A 267 -4.94 -1.87 20.32
CA ALA A 267 -5.34 -3.26 20.39
C ALA A 267 -4.24 -4.10 21.04
N SER A 268 -4.61 -5.18 21.70
CA SER A 268 -3.60 -6.16 22.14
C SER A 268 -2.95 -6.84 20.93
N ALA A 269 -1.75 -7.42 21.12
CA ALA A 269 -1.08 -8.18 20.06
C ALA A 269 -1.96 -9.33 19.52
N GLU A 270 -2.75 -9.96 20.37
CA GLU A 270 -3.68 -11.01 20.00
C GLU A 270 -4.84 -10.46 19.15
N GLN A 271 -5.43 -9.33 19.55
CA GLN A 271 -6.50 -8.68 18.77
C GLN A 271 -6.00 -8.24 17.39
N GLN A 272 -4.80 -7.67 17.33
CA GLN A 272 -4.16 -7.27 16.08
C GLN A 272 -3.98 -8.47 15.15
N PHE A 273 -3.39 -9.54 15.65
CA PHE A 273 -3.18 -10.78 14.90
C PHE A 273 -4.49 -11.39 14.40
N ASN A 274 -5.47 -11.57 15.30
CA ASN A 274 -6.76 -12.17 14.96
C ASN A 274 -7.52 -11.33 13.94
N SER A 275 -7.57 -10.02 14.12
CA SER A 275 -8.21 -9.10 13.17
C SER A 275 -7.61 -9.19 11.77
N TYR A 276 -6.28 -9.26 11.67
CA TYR A 276 -5.59 -9.45 10.39
C TYR A 276 -5.96 -10.77 9.71
N VAL A 277 -5.95 -11.88 10.46
CA VAL A 277 -6.29 -13.20 9.94
C VAL A 277 -7.77 -13.25 9.51
N GLU A 278 -8.68 -12.69 10.31
CA GLU A 278 -10.11 -12.61 9.95
C GLU A 278 -10.33 -11.79 8.69
N TYR A 279 -9.64 -10.66 8.56
CA TYR A 279 -9.70 -9.82 7.36
C TYR A 279 -9.22 -10.57 6.12
N GLY A 280 -8.10 -11.29 6.24
CA GLY A 280 -7.56 -12.13 5.18
C GLY A 280 -8.54 -13.22 4.73
N ARG A 281 -9.16 -13.91 5.68
CA ARG A 281 -10.19 -14.94 5.38
C ARG A 281 -11.43 -14.34 4.72
N ALA A 282 -11.85 -13.15 5.15
CA ALA A 282 -12.98 -12.46 4.53
C ALA A 282 -12.67 -12.07 3.07
N LEU A 283 -11.45 -11.61 2.78
CA LEU A 283 -11.02 -11.33 1.42
C LEU A 283 -10.98 -12.61 0.56
N GLU A 284 -10.40 -13.70 1.06
CA GLU A 284 -10.36 -14.99 0.34
C GLU A 284 -11.76 -15.46 -0.04
N LYS A 285 -12.70 -15.39 0.91
CA LYS A 285 -14.10 -15.73 0.67
C LYS A 285 -14.72 -14.86 -0.42
N MET A 286 -14.54 -13.53 -0.34
CA MET A 286 -15.07 -12.60 -1.33
C MET A 286 -14.52 -12.90 -2.74
N ILE A 287 -13.22 -13.14 -2.86
CA ILE A 287 -12.59 -13.48 -4.13
C ILE A 287 -13.19 -14.79 -4.71
N ALA A 288 -13.38 -15.83 -3.88
CA ALA A 288 -13.97 -17.09 -4.30
C ALA A 288 -15.42 -16.93 -4.80
N GLU A 289 -16.21 -16.12 -4.11
CA GLU A 289 -17.58 -15.78 -4.52
C GLU A 289 -17.59 -15.06 -5.88
N VAL A 290 -16.76 -14.01 -6.03
CA VAL A 290 -16.64 -13.25 -7.28
C VAL A 290 -16.18 -14.14 -8.44
N GLN A 291 -15.22 -15.03 -8.21
CA GLN A 291 -14.79 -15.98 -9.24
C GLN A 291 -15.91 -16.94 -9.66
N THR A 292 -16.74 -17.37 -8.72
CA THR A 292 -17.91 -18.22 -9.00
C THR A 292 -18.94 -17.48 -9.85
N GLU A 293 -19.25 -16.23 -9.51
CA GLU A 293 -20.15 -15.37 -10.29
C GLU A 293 -19.65 -15.16 -11.74
N LEU A 294 -18.34 -14.89 -11.87
CA LEU A 294 -17.74 -14.65 -13.21
C LEU A 294 -17.76 -15.92 -14.08
N ARG A 295 -17.62 -17.12 -13.47
CA ARG A 295 -17.75 -18.39 -14.19
C ARG A 295 -19.19 -18.63 -14.64
N ALA A 296 -20.17 -18.40 -13.75
CA ALA A 296 -21.58 -18.56 -14.07
C ALA A 296 -22.03 -17.62 -15.18
N GLY A 297 -21.59 -16.33 -15.16
CA GLY A 297 -21.90 -15.37 -16.19
C GLY A 297 -21.24 -15.62 -17.56
N LYS A 298 -20.21 -16.48 -17.65
CA LYS A 298 -19.61 -16.90 -18.93
C LYS A 298 -20.27 -18.16 -19.51
N ALA A 299 -21.04 -18.88 -18.70
CA ALA A 299 -21.73 -20.11 -19.12
C ALA A 299 -23.18 -19.87 -19.58
N ALA A 300 -23.72 -18.66 -19.36
CA ALA A 300 -25.02 -18.19 -19.82
C ALA A 300 -24.90 -17.36 -21.10
#